data_28fc81475e3287f9b48499d0cc9a1f1b
#
_entry.id   28fc81475e3287f9b48499d0cc9a1f1b
#
_cell.length_a   1.000
_cell.length_b   1.000
_cell.length_c   1.000
_cell.angle_alpha   90.00
_cell.angle_beta   90.00
_cell.angle_gamma   90.00
#
_symmetry.space_group_name_H-M   'P 1'
#
loop_
_entity.id
_entity.type
_entity.pdbx_description
1 polymer ?
#
loop_
_entity_poly.entity_id
_entity_poly.type
_entity_poly.pdbx_seq_one_letter_code
_entity_poly.pdbx_strand_id
1 'polypeptide(L)'
;MVKVGKWIAKHRVLMLIIGFLLIIPSVIGMAKTRVNYDLLSYLPEHLETVKGQDILVDEYGMGAFSMVVVENMDMKDVQKLEDQFSEVPHVKDVLWYDDVADISLPVEMIPKDLKEAFFKGDATMMLVLFDNTTSSDDAMDAVGQMRKLANDQCFISGMTGVVTDIKNLALKELPVYVVIA
;
A
#
# COMPACT_ATOMS: atom_id res chain seq x y z
N MET A 1 37.73 -34.77 -6.66
CA MET A 1 37.50 -33.51 -7.39
C MET A 1 37.93 -33.55 -8.87
N VAL A 2 39.10 -34.06 -9.23
CA VAL A 2 39.58 -34.10 -10.65
C VAL A 2 38.69 -34.89 -11.59
N LYS A 3 38.04 -35.99 -11.16
CA LYS A 3 37.14 -36.79 -12.00
C LYS A 3 35.86 -36.04 -12.36
N VAL A 4 35.29 -35.25 -11.45
CA VAL A 4 34.08 -34.44 -11.71
C VAL A 4 34.39 -33.31 -12.69
N GLY A 5 35.53 -32.63 -12.53
CA GLY A 5 35.94 -31.59 -13.47
C GLY A 5 36.16 -32.12 -14.90
N LYS A 6 36.80 -33.30 -15.05
CA LYS A 6 36.98 -33.94 -16.37
C LYS A 6 35.64 -34.35 -16.99
N TRP A 7 34.69 -34.83 -16.21
CA TRP A 7 33.34 -35.17 -16.67
C TRP A 7 32.56 -33.97 -17.17
N ILE A 8 32.57 -32.86 -16.41
CA ILE A 8 31.97 -31.58 -16.78
C ILE A 8 32.59 -31.05 -18.09
N ALA A 9 33.91 -31.04 -18.18
CA ALA A 9 34.59 -30.58 -19.39
C ALA A 9 34.26 -31.45 -20.63
N LYS A 10 34.10 -32.75 -20.45
CA LYS A 10 33.70 -33.67 -21.53
C LYS A 10 32.27 -33.44 -22.03
N HIS A 11 31.36 -33.05 -21.11
CA HIS A 11 29.94 -32.84 -21.39
C HIS A 11 29.55 -31.33 -21.39
N ARG A 12 30.47 -30.44 -21.77
CA ARG A 12 30.29 -28.99 -21.73
C ARG A 12 29.00 -28.50 -22.43
N VAL A 13 28.68 -29.06 -23.59
CA VAL A 13 27.47 -28.68 -24.34
C VAL A 13 26.19 -29.11 -23.59
N LEU A 14 26.19 -30.31 -23.02
CA LEU A 14 25.07 -30.80 -22.21
C LEU A 14 24.86 -29.92 -20.99
N MET A 15 25.95 -29.48 -20.32
CA MET A 15 25.87 -28.58 -19.18
C MET A 15 25.30 -27.20 -19.54
N LEU A 16 25.68 -26.67 -20.72
CA LEU A 16 25.09 -25.43 -21.22
C LEU A 16 23.60 -25.59 -21.52
N ILE A 17 23.19 -26.68 -22.14
CA ILE A 17 21.77 -26.95 -22.42
C ILE A 17 20.98 -27.05 -21.11
N ILE A 18 21.48 -27.77 -20.11
CA ILE A 18 20.84 -27.87 -18.79
C ILE A 18 20.75 -26.47 -18.13
N GLY A 19 21.82 -25.68 -18.21
CA GLY A 19 21.83 -24.30 -17.69
C GLY A 19 20.73 -23.44 -18.33
N PHE A 20 20.63 -23.45 -19.65
CA PHE A 20 19.56 -22.77 -20.39
C PHE A 20 18.16 -23.28 -20.03
N LEU A 21 18.01 -24.59 -19.88
CA LEU A 21 16.73 -25.20 -19.54
C LEU A 21 16.28 -24.81 -18.11
N LEU A 22 17.22 -24.61 -17.19
CA LEU A 22 16.92 -24.15 -15.83
C LEU A 22 16.55 -22.66 -15.75
N ILE A 23 16.95 -21.84 -16.74
CA ILE A 23 16.56 -20.43 -16.78
C ILE A 23 15.04 -20.30 -16.93
N ILE A 24 14.40 -21.15 -17.72
CA ILE A 24 12.96 -21.09 -17.98
C ILE A 24 12.13 -21.18 -16.67
N PRO A 25 12.29 -22.25 -15.85
CA PRO A 25 11.55 -22.33 -14.59
C PRO A 25 11.97 -21.24 -13.59
N SER A 26 13.22 -20.75 -13.63
CA SER A 26 13.68 -19.66 -12.79
C SER A 26 12.97 -18.34 -13.09
N VAL A 27 12.81 -18.00 -14.38
CA VAL A 27 12.06 -16.80 -14.80
C VAL A 27 10.59 -16.91 -14.42
N ILE A 28 9.98 -18.09 -14.63
CA ILE A 28 8.58 -18.32 -14.20
C ILE A 28 8.44 -18.23 -12.68
N GLY A 29 9.39 -18.80 -11.94
CA GLY A 29 9.43 -18.70 -10.47
C GLY A 29 9.55 -17.27 -10.00
N MET A 30 10.46 -16.49 -10.59
CA MET A 30 10.62 -15.07 -10.28
C MET A 30 9.34 -14.27 -10.51
N ALA A 31 8.65 -14.48 -11.64
CA ALA A 31 7.40 -13.79 -11.96
C ALA A 31 6.24 -14.15 -11.01
N LYS A 32 6.26 -15.35 -10.42
CA LYS A 32 5.25 -15.82 -9.46
C LYS A 32 5.61 -15.56 -8.00
N THR A 33 6.86 -15.18 -7.72
CA THR A 33 7.29 -14.88 -6.36
C THR A 33 6.74 -13.53 -5.93
N ARG A 34 5.97 -13.54 -4.85
CA ARG A 34 5.47 -12.32 -4.20
C ARG A 34 6.38 -11.97 -3.03
N VAL A 35 6.73 -10.71 -2.93
CA VAL A 35 7.41 -10.18 -1.75
C VAL A 35 6.33 -9.77 -0.76
N ASN A 36 6.39 -10.32 0.44
CA ASN A 36 5.47 -9.93 1.50
C ASN A 36 6.03 -8.67 2.19
N TYR A 37 5.30 -7.57 2.08
CA TYR A 37 5.61 -6.30 2.74
C TYR A 37 4.90 -6.14 4.08
N ASP A 38 4.14 -7.16 4.51
CA ASP A 38 3.41 -7.14 5.77
C ASP A 38 4.35 -7.39 6.94
N LEU A 39 4.67 -6.31 7.65
CA LEU A 39 5.50 -6.37 8.84
C LEU A 39 4.85 -7.19 9.97
N LEU A 40 3.53 -7.22 10.04
CA LEU A 40 2.81 -7.96 11.08
C LEU A 40 2.92 -9.47 10.88
N SER A 41 3.00 -9.94 9.63
CA SER A 41 3.17 -11.37 9.32
C SER A 41 4.48 -11.97 9.82
N TYR A 42 5.47 -11.15 10.16
CA TYR A 42 6.75 -11.57 10.76
C TYR A 42 6.72 -11.58 12.29
N LEU A 43 5.64 -11.09 12.89
CA LEU A 43 5.49 -11.07 14.33
C LEU A 43 4.84 -12.37 14.83
N PRO A 44 5.21 -12.86 16.03
CA PRO A 44 4.54 -14.00 16.64
C PRO A 44 3.06 -13.72 16.93
N GLU A 45 2.19 -14.69 16.62
CA GLU A 45 0.72 -14.57 16.76
C GLU A 45 0.23 -14.24 18.17
N HIS A 46 1.04 -14.52 19.19
CA HIS A 46 0.65 -14.26 20.58
C HIS A 46 0.76 -12.80 21.00
N LEU A 47 1.37 -11.93 20.19
CA LEU A 47 1.50 -10.51 20.49
C LEU A 47 0.15 -9.79 20.42
N GLU A 48 -0.04 -8.87 21.35
CA GLU A 48 -1.29 -8.08 21.44
C GLU A 48 -1.56 -7.29 20.16
N THR A 49 -0.52 -6.79 19.51
CA THR A 49 -0.64 -6.05 18.23
C THR A 49 -1.22 -6.92 17.12
N VAL A 50 -0.78 -8.19 17.01
CA VAL A 50 -1.30 -9.13 16.00
C VAL A 50 -2.74 -9.48 16.30
N LYS A 51 -3.06 -9.83 17.55
CA LYS A 51 -4.43 -10.10 17.98
C LYS A 51 -5.38 -8.92 17.78
N GLY A 52 -4.89 -7.69 18.08
CA GLY A 52 -5.66 -6.47 17.85
C GLY A 52 -5.95 -6.24 16.38
N GLN A 53 -4.99 -6.51 15.49
CA GLN A 53 -5.17 -6.44 14.05
C GLN A 53 -6.18 -7.47 13.55
N ASP A 54 -6.10 -8.71 14.03
CA ASP A 54 -7.06 -9.76 13.66
C ASP A 54 -8.49 -9.38 14.05
N ILE A 55 -8.69 -8.84 15.25
CA ILE A 55 -9.97 -8.34 15.71
C ILE A 55 -10.48 -7.19 14.82
N LEU A 56 -9.60 -6.25 14.45
CA LEU A 56 -9.96 -5.14 13.56
C LEU A 56 -10.41 -5.64 12.18
N VAL A 57 -9.74 -6.65 11.64
CA VAL A 57 -10.10 -7.24 10.35
C VAL A 57 -11.37 -8.06 10.45
N ASP A 58 -11.45 -9.00 11.41
CA ASP A 58 -12.49 -10.02 11.47
C ASP A 58 -13.83 -9.46 12.00
N GLU A 59 -13.77 -8.60 13.03
CA GLU A 59 -14.98 -8.11 13.70
C GLU A 59 -15.44 -6.75 13.14
N TYR A 60 -14.50 -5.87 12.80
CA TYR A 60 -14.81 -4.52 12.32
C TYR A 60 -14.64 -4.38 10.80
N GLY A 61 -14.01 -5.35 10.14
CA GLY A 61 -13.69 -5.30 8.72
C GLY A 61 -12.76 -4.13 8.36
N MET A 62 -11.96 -3.66 9.32
CA MET A 62 -11.02 -2.55 9.16
C MET A 62 -9.59 -3.10 9.13
N GLY A 63 -9.14 -3.56 7.96
CA GLY A 63 -7.83 -4.19 7.82
C GLY A 63 -6.68 -3.21 7.66
N ALA A 64 -6.92 -2.12 6.96
CA ALA A 64 -5.91 -1.13 6.64
C ALA A 64 -6.52 0.27 6.63
N PHE A 65 -5.65 1.27 6.82
CA PHE A 65 -6.06 2.67 6.68
C PHE A 65 -4.96 3.52 6.06
N SER A 66 -5.38 4.62 5.44
CA SER A 66 -4.52 5.72 5.00
C SER A 66 -5.06 7.03 5.52
N MET A 67 -4.16 7.97 5.75
CA MET A 67 -4.48 9.36 6.06
C MET A 67 -4.28 10.18 4.80
N VAL A 68 -5.27 10.99 4.47
CA VAL A 68 -5.23 11.92 3.34
C VAL A 68 -5.26 13.33 3.89
N VAL A 69 -4.23 14.10 3.59
CA VAL A 69 -4.15 15.53 3.93
C VAL A 69 -4.37 16.32 2.65
N VAL A 70 -5.32 17.24 2.69
CA VAL A 70 -5.63 18.15 1.58
C VAL A 70 -5.35 19.57 2.02
N GLU A 71 -4.59 20.32 1.24
CA GLU A 71 -4.19 21.68 1.54
C GLU A 71 -4.73 22.68 0.51
N ASN A 72 -5.17 23.84 0.95
CA ASN A 72 -5.59 24.97 0.10
C ASN A 72 -6.66 24.59 -0.94
N MET A 73 -7.62 23.73 -0.59
CA MET A 73 -8.72 23.32 -1.44
C MET A 73 -10.06 23.75 -0.83
N ASP A 74 -11.01 24.18 -1.68
CA ASP A 74 -12.35 24.50 -1.25
C ASP A 74 -13.07 23.25 -0.72
N MET A 75 -13.87 23.40 0.35
CA MET A 75 -14.59 22.29 1.00
C MET A 75 -15.43 21.45 0.03
N LYS A 76 -16.06 22.10 -0.95
CA LYS A 76 -16.85 21.41 -1.98
C LYS A 76 -16.00 20.54 -2.91
N ASP A 77 -14.76 20.93 -3.15
CA ASP A 77 -13.85 20.14 -3.99
C ASP A 77 -13.22 19.02 -3.17
N VAL A 78 -13.00 19.24 -1.86
CA VAL A 78 -12.62 18.19 -0.92
C VAL A 78 -13.70 17.12 -0.83
N GLN A 79 -14.99 17.50 -0.74
CA GLN A 79 -16.12 16.56 -0.74
C GLN A 79 -16.19 15.74 -2.03
N LYS A 80 -16.00 16.38 -3.19
CA LYS A 80 -15.93 15.63 -4.46
C LYS A 80 -14.77 14.63 -4.50
N LEU A 81 -13.64 15.00 -3.91
CA LEU A 81 -12.47 14.12 -3.81
C LEU A 81 -12.77 12.93 -2.88
N GLU A 82 -13.46 13.16 -1.79
CA GLU A 82 -13.96 12.13 -0.89
C GLU A 82 -14.91 11.17 -1.61
N ASP A 83 -15.92 11.70 -2.33
CA ASP A 83 -16.82 10.88 -3.15
C ASP A 83 -16.06 10.02 -4.15
N GLN A 84 -15.06 10.60 -4.83
CA GLN A 84 -14.22 9.86 -5.79
C GLN A 84 -13.36 8.78 -5.11
N PHE A 85 -12.87 9.02 -3.91
CA PHE A 85 -12.12 8.03 -3.15
C PHE A 85 -13.01 6.88 -2.67
N SER A 86 -14.24 7.17 -2.27
CA SER A 86 -15.22 6.17 -1.85
C SER A 86 -15.63 5.23 -3.00
N GLU A 87 -15.53 5.69 -4.26
CA GLU A 87 -15.79 4.88 -5.45
C GLU A 87 -14.59 3.99 -5.86
N VAL A 88 -13.42 4.17 -5.25
CA VAL A 88 -12.23 3.37 -5.57
C VAL A 88 -12.42 1.93 -5.06
N PRO A 89 -12.20 0.89 -5.90
CA PRO A 89 -12.29 -0.48 -5.47
C PRO A 89 -11.41 -0.75 -4.24
N HIS A 90 -11.93 -1.53 -3.28
CA HIS A 90 -11.27 -1.89 -2.02
C HIS A 90 -11.14 -0.74 -1.01
N VAL A 91 -11.62 0.45 -1.29
CA VAL A 91 -11.92 1.45 -0.27
C VAL A 91 -13.25 1.04 0.37
N LYS A 92 -13.22 0.82 1.67
CA LYS A 92 -14.40 0.46 2.46
C LYS A 92 -15.19 1.69 2.86
N ASP A 93 -14.48 2.71 3.31
CA ASP A 93 -15.07 3.94 3.82
C ASP A 93 -14.05 5.08 3.80
N VAL A 94 -14.52 6.31 3.66
CA VAL A 94 -13.73 7.52 3.79
C VAL A 94 -14.38 8.37 4.86
N LEU A 95 -13.67 8.59 5.96
CA LEU A 95 -14.18 9.34 7.09
C LEU A 95 -13.61 10.77 7.04
N TRP A 96 -14.50 11.70 6.90
CA TRP A 96 -14.19 13.11 6.95
C TRP A 96 -15.12 13.84 7.92
N TYR A 97 -14.97 15.14 8.02
CA TYR A 97 -15.71 15.93 8.99
C TYR A 97 -17.22 15.99 8.69
N ASP A 98 -17.65 15.85 7.45
CA ASP A 98 -19.05 15.91 7.03
C ASP A 98 -19.87 14.66 7.43
N ASP A 99 -19.23 13.56 7.76
CA ASP A 99 -19.85 12.42 8.44
C ASP A 99 -20.35 12.78 9.86
N VAL A 100 -19.76 13.81 10.45
CA VAL A 100 -20.01 14.21 11.85
C VAL A 100 -20.73 15.55 11.95
N ALA A 101 -20.58 16.43 10.94
CA ALA A 101 -21.16 17.76 10.93
C ALA A 101 -21.55 18.17 9.50
N ASP A 102 -22.63 18.95 9.37
CA ASP A 102 -23.11 19.45 8.08
C ASP A 102 -22.07 20.39 7.43
N ILE A 103 -21.67 20.08 6.19
CA ILE A 103 -20.71 20.86 5.39
C ILE A 103 -21.14 22.31 5.14
N SER A 104 -22.44 22.60 5.26
CA SER A 104 -22.96 23.96 5.12
C SER A 104 -22.66 24.84 6.34
N LEU A 105 -22.21 24.25 7.45
CA LEU A 105 -21.83 25.01 8.63
C LEU A 105 -20.44 25.65 8.43
N PRO A 106 -20.32 26.96 8.69
CA PRO A 106 -19.00 27.59 8.72
C PRO A 106 -18.06 26.89 9.71
N VAL A 107 -16.79 26.69 9.32
CA VAL A 107 -15.76 26.00 10.12
C VAL A 107 -15.61 26.61 11.52
N GLU A 108 -15.96 27.90 11.69
CA GLU A 108 -15.93 28.63 12.97
C GLU A 108 -17.04 28.17 13.94
N MET A 109 -18.10 27.54 13.43
CA MET A 109 -19.23 27.04 14.26
C MET A 109 -19.03 25.57 14.67
N ILE A 110 -18.02 24.88 14.14
CA ILE A 110 -17.70 23.50 14.48
C ILE A 110 -17.12 23.45 15.90
N PRO A 111 -17.50 22.45 16.74
CA PRO A 111 -16.88 22.24 18.04
C PRO A 111 -15.35 22.16 17.94
N LYS A 112 -14.64 22.78 18.88
CA LYS A 112 -13.18 22.89 18.84
C LYS A 112 -12.48 21.54 18.70
N ASP A 113 -12.96 20.54 19.40
CA ASP A 113 -12.37 19.18 19.38
C ASP A 113 -12.45 18.55 17.99
N LEU A 114 -13.57 18.71 17.28
CA LEU A 114 -13.74 18.26 15.89
C LEU A 114 -12.90 19.09 14.92
N LYS A 115 -12.89 20.41 15.11
CA LYS A 115 -12.08 21.29 14.29
C LYS A 115 -10.59 20.95 14.38
N GLU A 116 -10.07 20.74 15.60
CA GLU A 116 -8.66 20.38 15.81
C GLU A 116 -8.31 18.99 15.28
N ALA A 117 -9.28 18.07 15.21
CA ALA A 117 -9.09 16.73 14.67
C ALA A 117 -8.98 16.72 13.15
N PHE A 118 -9.79 17.52 12.44
CA PHE A 118 -9.88 17.49 10.98
C PHE A 118 -9.23 18.67 10.28
N PHE A 119 -9.00 19.79 10.96
CA PHE A 119 -8.51 21.02 10.35
C PHE A 119 -7.31 21.61 11.05
N LYS A 120 -6.33 22.05 10.27
CA LYS A 120 -5.18 22.80 10.77
C LYS A 120 -4.71 23.83 9.74
N GLY A 121 -4.98 25.12 10.02
CA GLY A 121 -4.76 26.18 9.03
C GLY A 121 -5.68 26.00 7.83
N ASP A 122 -5.10 25.96 6.64
CA ASP A 122 -5.79 25.75 5.37
C ASP A 122 -5.77 24.26 4.94
N ALA A 123 -5.40 23.36 5.84
CA ALA A 123 -5.37 21.93 5.59
C ALA A 123 -6.53 21.21 6.28
N THR A 124 -7.05 20.19 5.62
CA THR A 124 -8.00 19.22 6.20
C THR A 124 -7.47 17.79 6.05
N MET A 125 -7.94 16.90 6.91
CA MET A 125 -7.53 15.48 6.92
C MET A 125 -8.74 14.57 6.81
N MET A 126 -8.61 13.53 5.99
CA MET A 126 -9.55 12.42 5.88
C MET A 126 -8.86 11.12 6.31
N LEU A 127 -9.62 10.19 6.83
CA LEU A 127 -9.18 8.82 7.12
C LEU A 127 -9.84 7.87 6.13
N VAL A 128 -9.05 7.19 5.33
CA VAL A 128 -9.53 6.20 4.36
C VAL A 128 -9.32 4.80 4.92
N LEU A 129 -10.39 4.03 5.00
CA LEU A 129 -10.40 2.64 5.45
C LEU A 129 -10.47 1.70 4.26
N PHE A 130 -9.73 0.61 4.32
CA PHE A 130 -9.73 -0.43 3.27
C PHE A 130 -10.34 -1.72 3.80
N ASP A 131 -10.93 -2.51 2.92
CA ASP A 131 -11.55 -3.81 3.22
C ASP A 131 -10.53 -4.94 3.42
N ASN A 132 -9.27 -4.72 3.10
CA ASN A 132 -8.17 -5.67 3.15
C ASN A 132 -7.05 -5.22 4.10
N THR A 133 -6.07 -6.09 4.33
CA THR A 133 -4.92 -5.80 5.19
C THR A 133 -3.97 -4.78 4.53
N THR A 134 -3.17 -4.11 5.37
CA THR A 134 -2.27 -3.00 5.00
C THR A 134 -1.34 -3.29 3.82
N SER A 135 -0.91 -4.53 3.66
CA SER A 135 0.04 -4.97 2.63
C SER A 135 -0.59 -5.85 1.56
N SER A 136 -1.92 -5.94 1.51
CA SER A 136 -2.62 -6.61 0.41
C SER A 136 -2.38 -5.88 -0.91
N ASP A 137 -2.31 -6.63 -2.00
CA ASP A 137 -2.20 -6.03 -3.34
C ASP A 137 -3.39 -5.10 -3.60
N ASP A 138 -4.58 -5.46 -3.15
CA ASP A 138 -5.82 -4.70 -3.32
C ASP A 138 -5.76 -3.33 -2.62
N ALA A 139 -5.35 -3.27 -1.35
CA ALA A 139 -5.20 -2.01 -0.62
C ALA A 139 -4.09 -1.12 -1.22
N MET A 140 -2.98 -1.71 -1.66
CA MET A 140 -1.91 -0.97 -2.33
C MET A 140 -2.34 -0.44 -3.70
N ASP A 141 -3.13 -1.21 -4.45
CA ASP A 141 -3.69 -0.79 -5.74
C ASP A 141 -4.73 0.32 -5.55
N ALA A 142 -5.55 0.25 -4.51
CA ALA A 142 -6.47 1.32 -4.13
C ALA A 142 -5.71 2.63 -3.85
N VAL A 143 -4.65 2.61 -3.04
CA VAL A 143 -3.77 3.78 -2.82
C VAL A 143 -3.20 4.30 -4.14
N GLY A 144 -2.79 3.39 -5.04
CA GLY A 144 -2.29 3.75 -6.37
C GLY A 144 -3.35 4.44 -7.24
N GLN A 145 -4.62 4.03 -7.16
CA GLN A 145 -5.74 4.67 -7.86
C GLN A 145 -6.10 6.02 -7.23
N MET A 146 -6.17 6.10 -5.91
CA MET A 146 -6.40 7.36 -5.19
C MET A 146 -5.34 8.42 -5.54
N ARG A 147 -4.07 8.04 -5.66
CA ARG A 147 -2.99 8.95 -6.09
C ARG A 147 -3.13 9.48 -7.51
N LYS A 148 -3.84 8.78 -8.38
CA LYS A 148 -4.15 9.28 -9.74
C LYS A 148 -5.31 10.27 -9.75
N LEU A 149 -6.22 10.17 -8.80
CA LEU A 149 -7.33 11.10 -8.58
C LEU A 149 -6.86 12.34 -7.80
N ALA A 150 -5.90 12.14 -6.91
CA ALA A 150 -5.28 13.21 -6.13
C ALA A 150 -4.52 14.20 -7.04
N ASN A 151 -4.60 15.46 -6.69
CA ASN A 151 -3.81 16.55 -7.31
C ASN A 151 -2.63 16.93 -6.40
N ASP A 152 -1.89 17.98 -6.78
CA ASP A 152 -0.71 18.46 -6.05
C ASP A 152 -1.03 19.01 -4.63
N GLN A 153 -2.30 19.21 -4.30
CA GLN A 153 -2.78 19.68 -3.00
C GLN A 153 -3.17 18.52 -2.06
N CYS A 154 -3.09 17.27 -2.52
CA CYS A 154 -3.54 16.10 -1.80
C CYS A 154 -2.38 15.14 -1.54
N PHE A 155 -2.14 14.83 -0.27
CA PHE A 155 -1.05 13.98 0.21
C PHE A 155 -1.62 12.72 0.87
N ILE A 156 -1.37 11.55 0.27
CA ILE A 156 -1.81 10.27 0.80
C ILE A 156 -0.67 9.62 1.57
N SER A 157 -0.87 9.40 2.85
CA SER A 157 0.09 8.84 3.80
C SER A 157 -0.57 7.73 4.65
N GLY A 158 0.07 7.34 5.73
CA GLY A 158 -0.37 6.25 6.59
C GLY A 158 0.32 4.93 6.24
N MET A 159 0.00 3.88 6.99
CA MET A 159 0.74 2.62 6.88
C MET A 159 0.63 2.00 5.48
N THR A 160 -0.56 1.97 4.89
CA THR A 160 -0.79 1.43 3.54
C THR A 160 -0.05 2.26 2.48
N GLY A 161 -0.05 3.59 2.63
CA GLY A 161 0.72 4.50 1.76
C GLY A 161 2.22 4.21 1.81
N VAL A 162 2.79 4.05 3.01
CA VAL A 162 4.21 3.74 3.22
C VAL A 162 4.58 2.40 2.60
N VAL A 163 3.79 1.34 2.84
CA VAL A 163 4.04 0.01 2.27
C VAL A 163 3.97 0.05 0.75
N THR A 164 3.01 0.79 0.18
CA THR A 164 2.91 1.01 -1.26
C THR A 164 4.15 1.68 -1.83
N ASP A 165 4.69 2.68 -1.14
CA ASP A 165 5.90 3.39 -1.58
C ASP A 165 7.13 2.50 -1.50
N ILE A 166 7.29 1.70 -0.44
CA ILE A 166 8.38 0.73 -0.32
C ILE A 166 8.31 -0.29 -1.46
N LYS A 167 7.12 -0.84 -1.76
CA LYS A 167 6.92 -1.77 -2.88
C LYS A 167 7.32 -1.13 -4.21
N ASN A 168 6.83 0.06 -4.50
CA ASN A 168 7.08 0.75 -5.76
C ASN A 168 8.57 1.12 -5.91
N LEU A 169 9.22 1.57 -4.84
CA LEU A 169 10.65 1.86 -4.81
C LEU A 169 11.47 0.59 -5.06
N ALA A 170 11.16 -0.49 -4.35
CA ALA A 170 11.84 -1.77 -4.51
C ALA A 170 11.72 -2.29 -5.95
N LEU A 171 10.53 -2.25 -6.55
CA LEU A 171 10.31 -2.68 -7.94
C LEU A 171 11.05 -1.80 -8.95
N LYS A 172 11.19 -0.50 -8.68
CA LYS A 172 11.93 0.43 -9.53
C LYS A 172 13.44 0.21 -9.47
N GLU A 173 13.97 -0.11 -8.30
CA GLU A 173 15.41 -0.28 -8.06
C GLU A 173 15.91 -1.68 -8.37
N LEU A 174 15.06 -2.71 -8.24
CA LEU A 174 15.42 -4.12 -8.46
C LEU A 174 16.16 -4.35 -9.81
N PRO A 175 15.69 -3.85 -10.97
CA PRO A 175 16.39 -4.03 -12.23
C PRO A 175 17.79 -3.43 -12.25
N VAL A 176 17.99 -2.32 -11.54
CA VAL A 176 19.30 -1.65 -11.46
C VAL A 176 20.28 -2.52 -10.70
N TYR A 177 19.87 -3.08 -9.55
CA TYR A 177 20.72 -3.98 -8.77
C TYR A 177 21.04 -5.27 -9.52
N VAL A 178 20.07 -5.84 -10.25
CA VAL A 178 20.29 -7.06 -11.06
C VAL A 178 21.27 -6.82 -12.20
N VAL A 179 21.30 -5.61 -12.78
CA VAL A 179 22.25 -5.28 -13.87
C VAL A 179 23.66 -5.01 -13.33
N ILE A 180 23.77 -4.48 -12.10
CA ILE A 180 25.07 -4.16 -11.49
C ILE A 180 25.74 -5.41 -10.91
N ALA A 181 24.98 -6.38 -10.43
CA ALA A 181 25.48 -7.64 -9.85
C ALA A 181 25.95 -8.64 -10.92
#